data_6106abb967561ab392376064dd53c04d
#
_entry.id   6106abb967561ab392376064dd53c04d
#
_cell.length_a   1.000
_cell.length_b   1.000
_cell.length_c   1.000
_cell.angle_alpha   90.00
_cell.angle_beta   90.00
_cell.angle_gamma   90.00
#
_symmetry.space_group_name_H-M   'P 1'
#
loop_
_entity.id
_entity.type
_entity.pdbx_description
1 polymer ?
#
loop_
_entity_poly.entity_id
_entity_poly.type
_entity_poly.pdbx_seq_one_letter_code
_entity_poly.pdbx_strand_id
1 'polypeptide(L)'
;MRTRTTTAVRTGRLAAVALAASLVLAGCTSSGGSPDPKGAASAPAAQEGGAGLEGPRPQDQNLLAWTGDPNDAGHVTAQSSAGVGGRVTLVRIVLREEITWSDIWLGLAGLDQNAKLADCYLGVYDAKGALRASTADISPQLMTEPIAKPLALAKPFTAAPGTYFVALLLNGEWATNALTLKATGAGISVNAGLTPPNLRYSTVLTGQTSLPASVNLAEQSTSTINTGWASQWYGIS
;
A
#
# COMPACT_ATOMS: atom_id res chain seq x y z
N MET A 1 -35.35 2.05 47.98
CA MET A 1 -34.75 3.39 47.80
C MET A 1 -34.12 3.41 46.41
N ARG A 2 -34.78 4.04 45.40
CA ARG A 2 -34.36 4.08 43.99
C ARG A 2 -33.86 5.50 43.71
N THR A 3 -32.57 5.62 43.41
CA THR A 3 -31.93 6.90 43.03
C THR A 3 -31.98 7.03 41.51
N ARG A 4 -32.65 8.04 41.00
CA ARG A 4 -32.68 8.41 39.56
C ARG A 4 -31.53 9.39 39.32
N THR A 5 -30.65 9.03 38.39
CA THR A 5 -29.60 9.93 37.89
C THR A 5 -30.09 10.58 36.60
N THR A 6 -30.18 11.90 36.62
CA THR A 6 -30.63 12.71 35.47
C THR A 6 -29.40 13.13 34.65
N THR A 7 -29.35 12.76 33.37
CA THR A 7 -28.30 13.15 32.46
C THR A 7 -28.68 14.45 31.74
N ALA A 8 -27.86 15.49 31.94
CA ALA A 8 -28.02 16.78 31.26
C ALA A 8 -27.42 16.76 29.86
N VAL A 9 -28.23 17.06 28.84
CA VAL A 9 -27.81 17.25 27.46
C VAL A 9 -27.30 18.68 27.30
N ARG A 10 -26.03 18.83 26.92
CA ARG A 10 -25.43 20.12 26.53
C ARG A 10 -25.51 20.27 25.00
N THR A 11 -26.34 21.20 24.55
CA THR A 11 -26.43 21.67 23.17
C THR A 11 -25.24 22.62 22.87
N GLY A 12 -24.30 22.17 22.04
CA GLY A 12 -23.22 23.01 21.52
C GLY A 12 -23.65 23.73 20.21
N ARG A 13 -23.50 25.06 20.18
CA ARG A 13 -23.78 25.91 19.04
C ARG A 13 -22.66 25.78 18.00
N LEU A 14 -23.02 25.45 16.77
CA LEU A 14 -22.16 25.51 15.59
C LEU A 14 -22.03 26.99 15.13
N ALA A 15 -20.80 27.48 15.08
CA ALA A 15 -20.47 28.74 14.43
C ALA A 15 -20.02 28.44 12.99
N ALA A 16 -20.75 28.98 12.02
CA ALA A 16 -20.39 28.91 10.61
C ALA A 16 -19.41 30.05 10.30
N VAL A 17 -18.23 29.70 9.78
CA VAL A 17 -17.26 30.64 9.23
C VAL A 17 -17.39 30.62 7.72
N ALA A 18 -17.85 31.74 7.13
CA ALA A 18 -17.89 31.94 5.69
C ALA A 18 -16.54 32.53 5.21
N LEU A 19 -15.86 31.82 4.31
CA LEU A 19 -14.65 32.29 3.65
C LEU A 19 -15.03 32.81 2.26
N ALA A 20 -14.86 34.13 2.02
CA ALA A 20 -15.02 34.74 0.72
C ALA A 20 -13.72 34.63 -0.09
N ALA A 21 -13.77 33.99 -1.25
CA ALA A 21 -12.66 33.90 -2.19
C ALA A 21 -12.82 35.03 -3.24
N SER A 22 -11.84 35.93 -3.29
CA SER A 22 -11.77 37.02 -4.32
C SER A 22 -10.98 36.50 -5.54
N LEU A 23 -11.64 36.44 -6.70
CA LEU A 23 -11.03 36.23 -8.01
C LEU A 23 -10.43 37.53 -8.53
N VAL A 24 -9.13 37.54 -8.82
CA VAL A 24 -8.49 38.59 -9.60
C VAL A 24 -8.24 38.08 -11.01
N LEU A 25 -8.95 38.59 -12.00
CA LEU A 25 -8.66 38.40 -13.43
C LEU A 25 -7.65 39.47 -13.87
N ALA A 26 -6.47 39.08 -14.29
CA ALA A 26 -5.53 39.91 -15.02
C ALA A 26 -5.64 39.57 -16.52
N GLY A 27 -6.20 40.48 -17.30
CA GLY A 27 -6.22 40.38 -18.75
C GLY A 27 -4.91 40.90 -19.36
N CYS A 28 -4.34 40.15 -20.30
CA CYS A 28 -3.29 40.66 -21.19
C CYS A 28 -3.84 40.84 -22.59
N THR A 29 -3.85 42.07 -23.06
CA THR A 29 -4.15 42.45 -24.43
C THR A 29 -2.91 42.35 -25.30
N SER A 30 -3.02 41.62 -26.41
CA SER A 30 -2.00 41.57 -27.46
C SER A 30 -2.29 42.52 -28.55
N SER A 31 -1.32 43.34 -28.95
CA SER A 31 -1.36 44.17 -30.17
C SER A 31 -0.23 43.76 -31.12
N GLY A 32 -0.61 43.48 -32.31
CA GLY A 32 -0.13 43.20 -33.60
C GLY A 32 1.24 43.68 -34.08
N GLY A 33 1.67 43.04 -35.15
CA GLY A 33 2.77 43.48 -36.00
C GLY A 33 3.40 42.33 -36.77
N SER A 34 2.94 42.10 -38.02
CA SER A 34 3.69 41.36 -39.05
C SER A 34 4.69 42.29 -39.72
N PRO A 35 5.86 41.88 -40.23
CA PRO A 35 5.91 41.21 -41.53
C PRO A 35 7.00 40.09 -41.65
N ASP A 36 6.76 39.16 -42.58
CA ASP A 36 7.72 38.22 -43.13
C ASP A 36 9.02 38.82 -43.68
N PRO A 37 10.14 38.11 -43.60
CA PRO A 37 10.69 37.59 -44.84
C PRO A 37 11.36 36.20 -44.80
N LYS A 38 11.01 35.38 -45.80
CA LYS A 38 11.82 34.40 -46.53
C LYS A 38 12.95 33.64 -45.83
N GLY A 39 12.72 32.31 -45.72
CA GLY A 39 13.67 31.35 -46.23
C GLY A 39 14.95 31.13 -45.41
N ALA A 40 14.85 30.35 -44.35
CA ALA A 40 15.95 29.50 -43.89
C ALA A 40 15.39 28.12 -43.66
N ALA A 41 15.98 27.10 -44.31
CA ALA A 41 15.65 25.72 -44.08
C ALA A 41 15.88 25.40 -42.59
N SER A 42 14.79 25.19 -41.88
CA SER A 42 14.85 24.71 -40.50
C SER A 42 15.42 23.32 -40.53
N ALA A 43 16.61 23.16 -39.98
CA ALA A 43 17.05 21.82 -39.53
C ALA A 43 15.93 21.25 -38.64
N PRO A 44 15.66 19.92 -38.73
CA PRO A 44 14.70 19.32 -37.82
C PRO A 44 15.16 19.63 -36.41
N ALA A 45 14.37 20.41 -35.70
CA ALA A 45 14.53 20.58 -34.26
C ALA A 45 14.54 19.15 -33.69
N ALA A 46 15.67 18.77 -33.13
CA ALA A 46 15.70 17.64 -32.24
C ALA A 46 14.54 17.88 -31.26
N GLN A 47 13.51 17.04 -31.31
CA GLN A 47 12.56 16.96 -30.24
C GLN A 47 13.41 16.62 -29.00
N GLU A 48 13.76 17.66 -28.24
CA GLU A 48 14.04 17.46 -26.84
C GLU A 48 12.75 16.81 -26.32
N GLY A 49 12.80 15.49 -26.24
CA GLY A 49 11.76 14.72 -25.60
C GLY A 49 11.57 15.39 -24.25
N GLY A 50 10.44 16.06 -24.06
CA GLY A 50 10.10 16.61 -22.78
C GLY A 50 10.34 15.49 -21.79
N ALA A 51 11.31 15.69 -20.91
CA ALA A 51 11.47 14.87 -19.73
C ALA A 51 10.17 15.11 -18.96
N GLY A 52 9.13 14.36 -19.34
CA GLY A 52 7.95 14.23 -18.52
C GLY A 52 8.49 13.86 -17.17
N LEU A 53 8.01 14.49 -16.12
CA LEU A 53 8.31 14.11 -14.75
C LEU A 53 7.82 12.67 -14.58
N GLU A 54 8.63 11.71 -15.04
CA GLU A 54 8.40 10.30 -14.78
C GLU A 54 8.51 10.13 -13.28
N GLY A 55 7.46 9.63 -12.67
CA GLY A 55 7.48 9.32 -11.24
C GLY A 55 8.58 8.31 -10.93
N PRO A 56 9.01 8.20 -9.67
CA PRO A 56 10.02 7.23 -9.26
C PRO A 56 9.67 5.82 -9.72
N ARG A 57 10.69 5.08 -10.12
CA ARG A 57 10.58 3.68 -10.55
C ARG A 57 11.22 2.74 -9.53
N PRO A 58 10.80 1.49 -9.46
CA PRO A 58 11.42 0.50 -8.57
C PRO A 58 12.94 0.41 -8.76
N GLN A 59 13.41 0.49 -10.00
CA GLN A 59 14.83 0.41 -10.37
C GLN A 59 15.68 1.53 -9.77
N ASP A 60 15.11 2.69 -9.49
CA ASP A 60 15.80 3.81 -8.82
C ASP A 60 16.22 3.45 -7.38
N GLN A 61 15.64 2.40 -6.81
CA GLN A 61 15.93 1.88 -5.48
C GLN A 61 16.47 0.43 -5.51
N ASN A 62 16.98 -0.03 -6.64
CA ASN A 62 17.43 -1.42 -6.85
C ASN A 62 16.33 -2.46 -6.57
N LEU A 63 15.07 -2.10 -6.81
CA LEU A 63 13.95 -3.01 -6.76
C LEU A 63 13.50 -3.39 -8.17
N LEU A 64 12.90 -4.56 -8.31
CA LEU A 64 12.31 -5.03 -9.56
C LEU A 64 10.87 -4.53 -9.71
N ALA A 65 10.13 -4.51 -8.61
CA ALA A 65 8.75 -4.03 -8.55
C ALA A 65 8.41 -3.54 -7.14
N TRP A 66 7.29 -2.84 -7.01
CA TRP A 66 6.69 -2.47 -5.73
C TRP A 66 5.16 -2.40 -5.80
N THR A 67 4.50 -2.43 -4.65
CA THR A 67 3.04 -2.28 -4.55
C THR A 67 2.58 -0.81 -4.63
N GLY A 68 3.48 0.13 -4.51
CA GLY A 68 3.27 1.57 -4.64
C GLY A 68 4.58 2.32 -4.44
N ASP A 69 4.61 3.59 -4.82
CA ASP A 69 5.79 4.45 -4.64
C ASP A 69 6.11 4.60 -3.13
N PRO A 70 7.33 4.27 -2.69
CA PRO A 70 7.72 4.45 -1.29
C PRO A 70 7.78 5.92 -0.86
N ASN A 71 7.89 6.87 -1.77
CA ASN A 71 7.81 8.30 -1.43
C ASN A 71 6.38 8.70 -1.01
N ASP A 72 5.37 8.00 -1.49
CA ASP A 72 4.00 8.13 -1.02
C ASP A 72 3.75 7.33 0.29
N ALA A 73 4.74 6.58 0.76
CA ALA A 73 4.68 5.79 1.99
C ALA A 73 4.87 6.64 3.26
N GLY A 74 4.41 7.88 3.25
CA GLY A 74 4.26 8.71 4.47
C GLY A 74 3.23 8.16 5.46
N HIS A 75 2.41 7.23 5.00
CA HIS A 75 1.42 6.54 5.80
C HIS A 75 2.01 5.32 6.51
N VAL A 76 1.39 4.97 7.61
CA VAL A 76 1.66 3.73 8.35
C VAL A 76 0.35 2.99 8.57
N THR A 77 0.42 1.67 8.58
CA THR A 77 -0.73 0.82 8.91
C THR A 77 -0.38 -0.03 10.12
N ALA A 78 -1.17 0.13 11.18
CA ALA A 78 -1.04 -0.72 12.35
C ALA A 78 -1.53 -2.13 12.00
N GLN A 79 -0.75 -3.13 12.32
CA GLN A 79 -1.11 -4.51 12.10
C GLN A 79 -1.73 -5.09 13.34
N SER A 80 -3.03 -5.31 13.19
CA SER A 80 -3.88 -6.08 14.09
C SER A 80 -4.28 -5.39 15.40
N SER A 81 -5.56 -5.33 15.61
CA SER A 81 -6.14 -5.24 16.95
C SER A 81 -5.99 -6.58 17.68
N ALA A 82 -5.97 -6.55 19.01
CA ALA A 82 -5.96 -7.73 19.87
C ALA A 82 -6.97 -8.80 19.41
N GLY A 83 -6.56 -10.04 19.41
CA GLY A 83 -7.44 -11.19 19.15
C GLY A 83 -7.62 -11.59 17.68
N VAL A 84 -6.86 -11.05 16.74
CA VAL A 84 -6.94 -11.44 15.32
C VAL A 84 -5.62 -12.02 14.81
N GLY A 85 -5.01 -12.92 15.59
CA GLY A 85 -3.89 -13.73 15.13
C GLY A 85 -4.28 -14.61 13.93
N GLY A 86 -3.32 -14.91 13.09
CA GLY A 86 -3.53 -15.76 11.92
C GLY A 86 -4.33 -15.12 10.79
N ARG A 87 -4.38 -13.78 10.71
CA ARG A 87 -5.00 -13.08 9.58
C ARG A 87 -4.05 -13.08 8.39
N VAL A 88 -4.57 -13.44 7.23
CA VAL A 88 -3.89 -13.30 5.95
C VAL A 88 -4.37 -12.02 5.27
N THR A 89 -3.49 -11.04 5.14
CA THR A 89 -3.71 -9.83 4.35
C THR A 89 -3.09 -9.97 2.97
N LEU A 90 -3.73 -9.41 1.96
CA LEU A 90 -3.27 -9.45 0.57
C LEU A 90 -3.10 -8.03 0.03
N VAL A 91 -1.97 -7.76 -0.62
CA VAL A 91 -1.73 -6.54 -1.39
C VAL A 91 -1.42 -6.91 -2.83
N ARG A 92 -2.24 -6.41 -3.76
CA ARG A 92 -2.09 -6.68 -5.18
C ARG A 92 -0.88 -5.97 -5.77
N ILE A 93 -0.12 -6.69 -6.59
CA ILE A 93 0.93 -6.18 -7.44
C ILE A 93 0.67 -6.62 -8.89
N VAL A 94 0.94 -5.75 -9.85
CA VAL A 94 0.79 -6.05 -11.27
C VAL A 94 2.17 -5.98 -11.92
N LEU A 95 2.63 -7.11 -12.41
CA LEU A 95 3.88 -7.21 -13.15
C LEU A 95 3.63 -6.99 -14.64
N ARG A 96 4.44 -6.16 -15.26
CA ARG A 96 4.35 -5.85 -16.69
C ARG A 96 5.36 -6.62 -17.52
N GLU A 97 6.36 -7.20 -16.87
CA GLU A 97 7.41 -8.03 -17.45
C GLU A 97 7.68 -9.25 -16.56
N GLU A 98 8.41 -10.22 -17.07
CA GLU A 98 8.86 -11.37 -16.29
C GLU A 98 9.95 -10.92 -15.33
N ILE A 99 9.81 -11.27 -14.07
CA ILE A 99 10.80 -11.02 -13.02
C ILE A 99 11.03 -12.25 -12.15
N THR A 100 12.23 -12.38 -11.61
CA THR A 100 12.54 -13.40 -10.59
C THR A 100 12.62 -12.74 -9.23
N TRP A 101 11.76 -13.18 -8.33
CA TRP A 101 11.69 -12.69 -6.94
C TRP A 101 12.63 -13.51 -6.09
N SER A 102 13.55 -12.85 -5.42
CA SER A 102 14.40 -13.48 -4.40
C SER A 102 13.97 -13.05 -3.01
N ASP A 103 13.57 -11.78 -2.88
CA ASP A 103 13.20 -11.18 -1.61
C ASP A 103 11.91 -10.35 -1.73
N ILE A 104 11.19 -10.29 -0.62
CA ILE A 104 10.11 -9.32 -0.41
C ILE A 104 10.59 -8.31 0.63
N TRP A 105 10.59 -7.03 0.27
CA TRP A 105 10.91 -5.93 1.17
C TRP A 105 9.65 -5.43 1.87
N LEU A 106 9.76 -5.15 3.15
CA LEU A 106 8.75 -4.40 3.90
C LEU A 106 9.43 -3.29 4.71
N GLY A 107 8.67 -2.24 5.01
CA GLY A 107 9.09 -1.16 5.91
C GLY A 107 8.48 -1.38 7.29
N LEU A 108 9.30 -1.75 8.28
CA LEU A 108 8.89 -1.82 9.67
C LEU A 108 9.04 -0.44 10.29
N ALA A 109 7.93 0.19 10.67
CA ALA A 109 7.90 1.55 11.24
C ALA A 109 7.82 1.56 12.76
N GLY A 110 7.29 0.51 13.37
CA GLY A 110 7.17 0.38 14.82
C GLY A 110 6.88 -1.05 15.25
N LEU A 111 7.23 -1.36 16.48
CA LEU A 111 7.11 -2.67 17.09
C LEU A 111 6.62 -2.51 18.53
N ASP A 112 5.64 -3.29 18.93
CA ASP A 112 5.32 -3.48 20.35
C ASP A 112 6.34 -4.43 20.97
N GLN A 113 7.16 -3.93 21.88
CA GLN A 113 8.20 -4.71 22.57
C GLN A 113 7.63 -5.87 23.41
N ASN A 114 6.35 -5.85 23.71
CA ASN A 114 5.66 -6.92 24.45
C ASN A 114 4.98 -7.93 23.53
N ALA A 115 4.96 -7.69 22.23
CA ALA A 115 4.44 -8.66 21.27
C ALA A 115 5.34 -9.91 21.24
N LYS A 116 4.70 -11.06 21.15
CA LYS A 116 5.37 -12.36 20.96
C LYS A 116 4.93 -12.92 19.62
N LEU A 117 5.65 -12.56 18.57
CA LEU A 117 5.36 -13.05 17.23
C LEU A 117 5.87 -14.49 17.05
N ALA A 118 5.07 -15.31 16.39
CA ALA A 118 5.39 -16.67 16.00
C ALA A 118 4.59 -17.03 14.75
N ASP A 119 5.12 -17.87 13.89
CA ASP A 119 4.44 -18.35 12.68
C ASP A 119 4.00 -17.21 11.77
N CYS A 120 4.88 -16.24 11.51
CA CYS A 120 4.68 -15.14 10.61
C CYS A 120 5.33 -15.42 9.25
N TYR A 121 4.62 -15.18 8.16
CA TYR A 121 5.10 -15.49 6.82
C TYR A 121 4.72 -14.41 5.83
N LEU A 122 5.60 -14.16 4.85
CA LEU A 122 5.23 -13.53 3.59
C LEU A 122 5.06 -14.61 2.52
N GLY A 123 4.15 -14.35 1.59
CA GLY A 123 3.91 -15.24 0.46
C GLY A 123 3.47 -14.51 -0.79
N VAL A 124 3.50 -15.22 -1.90
CA VAL A 124 3.08 -14.74 -3.21
C VAL A 124 1.99 -15.65 -3.73
N TYR A 125 0.80 -15.12 -3.94
CA TYR A 125 -0.29 -15.81 -4.60
C TYR A 125 -0.46 -15.29 -6.02
N ASP A 126 -0.76 -16.18 -6.96
CA ASP A 126 -1.12 -15.79 -8.32
C ASP A 126 -2.57 -15.31 -8.43
N ALA A 127 -2.97 -14.89 -9.64
CA ALA A 127 -4.34 -14.42 -9.92
C ALA A 127 -5.42 -15.50 -9.75
N LYS A 128 -5.05 -16.77 -9.58
CA LYS A 128 -5.97 -17.87 -9.30
C LYS A 128 -6.04 -18.17 -7.80
N GLY A 129 -5.25 -17.47 -6.99
CA GLY A 129 -5.15 -17.69 -5.54
C GLY A 129 -4.25 -18.85 -5.15
N ALA A 130 -3.43 -19.41 -6.05
CA ALA A 130 -2.47 -20.44 -5.73
C ALA A 130 -1.19 -19.82 -5.12
N LEU A 131 -0.70 -20.39 -4.02
CA LEU A 131 0.57 -20.01 -3.40
C LEU A 131 1.72 -20.44 -4.32
N ARG A 132 2.54 -19.48 -4.74
CA ARG A 132 3.65 -19.70 -5.66
C ARG A 132 5.00 -19.74 -4.96
N ALA A 133 5.15 -18.91 -3.93
CA ALA A 133 6.35 -18.85 -3.11
C ALA A 133 6.02 -18.32 -1.72
N SER A 134 6.87 -18.62 -0.74
CA SER A 134 6.78 -18.09 0.63
C SER A 134 8.16 -17.95 1.24
N THR A 135 8.26 -17.14 2.28
CA THR A 135 9.41 -17.08 3.19
C THR A 135 9.40 -18.28 4.15
N ALA A 136 10.50 -18.51 4.85
CA ALA A 136 10.47 -19.18 6.15
C ALA A 136 9.71 -18.32 7.17
N ASP A 137 9.59 -18.80 8.43
CA ASP A 137 9.06 -17.97 9.51
C ASP A 137 9.93 -16.69 9.70
N ILE A 138 9.30 -15.54 9.55
CA ILE A 138 9.94 -14.23 9.65
C ILE A 138 9.73 -13.56 11.02
N SER A 139 9.10 -14.25 11.98
CA SER A 139 8.83 -13.70 13.31
C SER A 139 10.08 -13.10 13.97
N PRO A 140 11.27 -13.77 13.94
CA PRO A 140 12.48 -13.20 14.52
C PRO A 140 12.92 -11.90 13.83
N GLN A 141 12.78 -11.82 12.50
CA GLN A 141 13.15 -10.65 11.73
C GLN A 141 12.20 -9.47 11.98
N LEU A 142 10.92 -9.73 12.26
CA LEU A 142 9.94 -8.70 12.60
C LEU A 142 10.14 -8.14 14.00
N MET A 143 10.79 -8.88 14.92
CA MET A 143 11.07 -8.47 16.29
C MET A 143 12.39 -7.70 16.45
N THR A 144 12.84 -7.01 15.41
CA THR A 144 14.07 -6.19 15.43
C THR A 144 13.74 -4.69 15.28
N GLU A 145 14.77 -3.85 15.29
CA GLU A 145 14.61 -2.40 15.12
C GLU A 145 13.82 -2.04 13.85
N PRO A 146 13.01 -0.96 13.89
CA PRO A 146 12.30 -0.46 12.74
C PRO A 146 13.24 -0.12 11.58
N ILE A 147 13.06 -0.79 10.43
CA ILE A 147 13.91 -0.62 9.24
C ILE A 147 13.20 -1.20 8.00
N ALA A 148 13.62 -0.77 6.80
CA ALA A 148 13.31 -1.50 5.58
C ALA A 148 14.16 -2.78 5.52
N LYS A 149 13.51 -3.93 5.27
CA LYS A 149 14.15 -5.26 5.33
C LYS A 149 13.83 -6.09 4.10
N PRO A 150 14.84 -6.71 3.48
CA PRO A 150 14.64 -7.84 2.59
C PRO A 150 14.35 -9.10 3.41
N LEU A 151 13.31 -9.82 3.03
CA LEU A 151 12.91 -11.07 3.63
C LEU A 151 12.94 -12.14 2.53
N ALA A 152 13.92 -13.02 2.60
CA ALA A 152 14.21 -13.98 1.55
C ALA A 152 13.06 -14.98 1.38
N LEU A 153 12.67 -15.24 0.15
CA LEU A 153 11.83 -16.38 -0.20
C LEU A 153 12.59 -17.67 0.05
N ALA A 154 11.91 -18.72 0.47
CA ALA A 154 12.51 -20.04 0.67
C ALA A 154 13.14 -20.60 -0.62
N LYS A 155 12.60 -20.19 -1.77
CA LYS A 155 13.15 -20.42 -3.12
C LYS A 155 12.81 -19.21 -4.00
N PRO A 156 13.73 -18.77 -4.87
CA PRO A 156 13.40 -17.77 -5.88
C PRO A 156 12.22 -18.23 -6.75
N PHE A 157 11.39 -17.29 -7.15
CA PHE A 157 10.20 -17.54 -7.97
C PHE A 157 10.20 -16.64 -9.20
N THR A 158 10.23 -17.24 -10.39
CA THR A 158 10.08 -16.50 -11.65
C THR A 158 8.61 -16.34 -11.98
N ALA A 159 8.17 -15.09 -12.05
CA ALA A 159 6.80 -14.66 -12.29
C ALA A 159 6.67 -14.09 -13.70
N ALA A 160 5.79 -14.66 -14.51
CA ALA A 160 5.39 -14.07 -15.80
C ALA A 160 4.61 -12.75 -15.58
N PRO A 161 4.48 -11.89 -16.62
CA PRO A 161 3.60 -10.74 -16.54
C PRO A 161 2.19 -11.11 -16.08
N GLY A 162 1.61 -10.34 -15.17
CA GLY A 162 0.29 -10.66 -14.63
C GLY A 162 0.02 -10.04 -13.28
N THR A 163 -1.11 -10.44 -12.69
CA THR A 163 -1.52 -10.02 -11.35
C THR A 163 -1.09 -11.05 -10.32
N TYR A 164 -0.49 -10.56 -9.25
CA TYR A 164 -0.10 -11.33 -8.08
C TYR A 164 -0.54 -10.62 -6.80
N PHE A 165 -0.47 -11.32 -5.69
CA PHE A 165 -0.78 -10.78 -4.37
C PHE A 165 0.36 -11.13 -3.41
N VAL A 166 0.95 -10.10 -2.82
CA VAL A 166 1.84 -10.28 -1.67
C VAL A 166 0.96 -10.48 -0.45
N ALA A 167 1.16 -11.59 0.22
CA ALA A 167 0.44 -11.95 1.44
C ALA A 167 1.31 -11.75 2.67
N LEU A 168 0.72 -11.22 3.74
CA LEU A 168 1.28 -11.27 5.08
C LEU A 168 0.36 -12.08 5.98
N LEU A 169 0.88 -13.14 6.55
CA LEU A 169 0.32 -13.83 7.69
C LEU A 169 1.04 -13.32 8.93
N LEU A 170 0.31 -12.72 9.84
CA LEU A 170 0.82 -12.27 11.13
C LEU A 170 0.16 -13.07 12.25
N ASN A 171 0.98 -13.72 13.07
CA ASN A 171 0.51 -14.55 14.17
C ASN A 171 1.34 -14.31 15.44
N GLY A 172 0.81 -14.71 16.59
CA GLY A 172 1.43 -14.52 17.89
C GLY A 172 0.49 -13.94 18.93
N GLU A 173 1.06 -13.37 19.98
CA GLU A 173 0.35 -12.75 21.11
C GLU A 173 0.74 -11.27 21.22
N TRP A 174 -0.23 -10.38 21.34
CA TRP A 174 -0.05 -8.95 21.54
C TRP A 174 -1.31 -8.30 22.14
N ALA A 175 -1.14 -7.18 22.83
CA ALA A 175 -2.25 -6.51 23.51
C ALA A 175 -3.06 -5.60 22.60
N THR A 176 -2.41 -4.76 21.78
CA THR A 176 -3.07 -3.75 20.93
C THR A 176 -2.68 -3.90 19.46
N ASN A 177 -1.44 -3.58 19.14
CA ASN A 177 -0.88 -3.73 17.78
C ASN A 177 0.47 -4.44 17.91
N ALA A 178 0.67 -5.51 17.12
CA ALA A 178 1.96 -6.20 17.12
C ALA A 178 3.05 -5.32 16.53
N LEU A 179 2.76 -4.72 15.38
CA LEU A 179 3.70 -3.88 14.65
C LEU A 179 2.98 -2.86 13.76
N THR A 180 3.73 -1.87 13.34
CA THR A 180 3.28 -0.84 12.39
C THR A 180 4.15 -0.93 11.15
N LEU A 181 3.54 -1.08 10.00
CA LEU A 181 4.21 -1.17 8.71
C LEU A 181 4.06 0.11 7.91
N LYS A 182 5.05 0.41 7.08
CA LYS A 182 4.93 1.44 6.04
C LYS A 182 3.84 1.06 5.06
N ALA A 183 3.10 2.06 4.59
CA ALA A 183 1.92 1.88 3.76
C ALA A 183 1.81 2.97 2.69
N THR A 184 1.14 2.66 1.59
CA THR A 184 0.85 3.58 0.49
C THR A 184 -0.64 3.70 0.27
N GLY A 185 -1.09 4.85 -0.23
CA GLY A 185 -2.50 5.17 -0.37
C GLY A 185 -3.17 5.39 0.99
N ALA A 186 -4.38 5.87 0.99
CA ALA A 186 -5.07 6.21 2.23
C ALA A 186 -6.54 5.76 2.19
N GLY A 187 -6.97 5.21 3.31
CA GLY A 187 -8.36 4.95 3.63
C GLY A 187 -9.11 4.11 2.58
N ILE A 188 -10.35 4.47 2.39
CA ILE A 188 -11.27 3.74 1.50
C ILE A 188 -10.89 3.83 0.02
N SER A 189 -10.08 4.82 -0.38
CA SER A 189 -9.70 5.03 -1.79
C SER A 189 -8.75 3.95 -2.33
N VAL A 190 -8.11 3.19 -1.46
CA VAL A 190 -7.14 2.14 -1.87
C VAL A 190 -7.76 1.08 -2.80
N ASN A 191 -9.04 0.79 -2.61
CA ASN A 191 -9.81 -0.16 -3.42
C ASN A 191 -10.84 0.51 -4.35
N ALA A 192 -10.78 1.84 -4.54
CA ALA A 192 -11.75 2.55 -5.35
C ALA A 192 -11.89 1.94 -6.76
N GLY A 193 -13.12 1.64 -7.16
CA GLY A 193 -13.42 1.00 -8.45
C GLY A 193 -13.03 -0.47 -8.58
N LEU A 194 -12.54 -1.10 -7.51
CA LEU A 194 -12.13 -2.50 -7.51
C LEU A 194 -13.10 -3.37 -6.70
N THR A 195 -13.30 -4.59 -7.17
CA THR A 195 -14.11 -5.62 -6.49
C THR A 195 -13.33 -6.93 -6.44
N PRO A 196 -13.69 -7.87 -5.54
CA PRO A 196 -13.12 -9.22 -5.60
C PRO A 196 -13.30 -9.82 -7.01
N PRO A 197 -12.34 -10.56 -7.51
CA PRO A 197 -11.10 -11.02 -6.88
C PRO A 197 -9.89 -10.06 -7.04
N ASN A 198 -10.13 -8.78 -7.33
CA ASN A 198 -9.08 -7.85 -7.74
C ASN A 198 -8.86 -6.69 -6.76
N LEU A 199 -9.27 -6.82 -5.50
CA LEU A 199 -9.01 -5.78 -4.51
C LEU A 199 -7.51 -5.52 -4.38
N ARG A 200 -7.13 -4.24 -4.27
CA ARG A 200 -5.73 -3.85 -4.08
C ARG A 200 -5.24 -4.22 -2.69
N TYR A 201 -6.08 -4.03 -1.69
CA TYR A 201 -5.79 -4.40 -0.31
C TYR A 201 -7.00 -5.09 0.31
N SER A 202 -6.79 -6.26 0.88
CA SER A 202 -7.87 -7.09 1.40
C SER A 202 -7.38 -8.07 2.47
N THR A 203 -8.32 -8.70 3.14
CA THR A 203 -8.11 -9.92 3.92
C THR A 203 -8.85 -11.07 3.26
N VAL A 204 -8.40 -12.30 3.46
CA VAL A 204 -9.09 -13.49 2.94
C VAL A 204 -9.42 -14.50 4.02
N LEU A 205 -8.54 -14.66 5.01
CA LEU A 205 -8.65 -15.69 6.05
C LEU A 205 -8.22 -15.15 7.40
N THR A 206 -8.67 -15.80 8.45
CA THR A 206 -8.23 -15.59 9.84
C THR A 206 -7.95 -16.93 10.51
N GLY A 207 -7.27 -16.92 11.66
CA GLY A 207 -6.98 -18.14 12.43
C GLY A 207 -6.00 -19.10 11.76
N GLN A 208 -5.16 -18.62 10.84
CA GLN A 208 -4.18 -19.43 10.13
C GLN A 208 -2.87 -19.50 10.92
N THR A 209 -2.22 -20.65 10.95
CA THR A 209 -0.87 -20.85 11.50
C THR A 209 0.19 -21.02 10.40
N SER A 210 -0.24 -21.10 9.15
CA SER A 210 0.63 -21.15 7.97
C SER A 210 -0.11 -20.57 6.77
N LEU A 211 0.62 -20.18 5.75
CA LEU A 211 0.01 -19.74 4.48
C LEU A 211 -0.61 -20.96 3.79
N PRO A 212 -1.91 -20.94 3.47
CA PRO A 212 -2.56 -22.04 2.77
C PRO A 212 -2.04 -22.17 1.33
N ALA A 213 -2.06 -23.38 0.79
CA ALA A 213 -1.63 -23.66 -0.59
C ALA A 213 -2.47 -22.90 -1.63
N SER A 214 -3.69 -22.51 -1.26
CA SER A 214 -4.55 -21.66 -2.09
C SER A 214 -5.51 -20.84 -1.24
N VAL A 215 -5.92 -19.69 -1.78
CA VAL A 215 -6.95 -18.82 -1.20
C VAL A 215 -8.06 -18.58 -2.23
N ASN A 216 -9.30 -18.43 -1.77
CA ASN A 216 -10.40 -18.03 -2.64
C ASN A 216 -10.42 -16.49 -2.77
N LEU A 217 -9.89 -15.96 -3.86
CA LEU A 217 -9.84 -14.51 -4.08
C LEU A 217 -11.23 -13.87 -4.25
N ALA A 218 -12.27 -14.64 -4.56
CA ALA A 218 -13.64 -14.12 -4.58
C ALA A 218 -14.16 -13.77 -3.17
N GLU A 219 -13.52 -14.32 -2.12
CA GLU A 219 -13.83 -14.03 -0.71
C GLU A 219 -12.98 -12.89 -0.13
N GLN A 220 -12.22 -12.18 -0.97
CA GLN A 220 -11.51 -10.99 -0.52
C GLN A 220 -12.48 -10.02 0.17
N SER A 221 -12.11 -9.55 1.35
CA SER A 221 -12.93 -8.69 2.18
C SER A 221 -12.14 -7.49 2.71
N THR A 222 -12.83 -6.37 2.86
CA THR A 222 -12.33 -5.20 3.58
C THR A 222 -12.98 -5.05 4.95
N SER A 223 -13.88 -5.94 5.34
CA SER A 223 -14.67 -5.83 6.58
C SER A 223 -13.82 -5.85 7.85
N THR A 224 -12.67 -6.50 7.80
CA THR A 224 -11.70 -6.58 8.90
C THR A 224 -10.54 -5.59 8.74
N ILE A 225 -10.56 -4.78 7.68
CA ILE A 225 -9.61 -3.71 7.45
C ILE A 225 -10.27 -2.42 7.92
N ASN A 226 -9.64 -1.71 8.85
CA ASN A 226 -10.12 -0.41 9.28
C ASN A 226 -10.16 0.55 8.09
N THR A 227 -11.25 1.30 7.95
CA THR A 227 -11.45 2.24 6.83
C THR A 227 -10.39 3.35 6.75
N GLY A 228 -9.68 3.63 7.86
CA GLY A 228 -8.56 4.57 7.89
C GLY A 228 -7.19 3.95 7.54
N TRP A 229 -7.14 2.64 7.27
CA TRP A 229 -5.87 1.97 6.99
C TRP A 229 -5.42 2.19 5.55
N ALA A 230 -4.13 2.44 5.41
CA ALA A 230 -3.45 2.42 4.14
C ALA A 230 -3.02 1.00 3.77
N SER A 231 -2.82 0.73 2.48
CA SER A 231 -2.30 -0.54 1.98
C SER A 231 -0.85 -0.71 2.40
N GLN A 232 -0.48 -1.86 2.91
CA GLN A 232 0.92 -2.20 3.22
C GLN A 232 1.80 -1.99 1.99
N TRP A 233 3.00 -1.46 2.22
CA TRP A 233 4.00 -1.30 1.16
C TRP A 233 4.91 -2.52 1.11
N TYR A 234 5.13 -3.03 -0.08
CA TYR A 234 6.10 -4.09 -0.37
C TYR A 234 6.92 -3.73 -1.60
N GLY A 235 8.23 -3.99 -1.52
CA GLY A 235 9.15 -4.00 -2.64
C GLY A 235 9.58 -5.43 -2.97
N ILE A 236 10.07 -5.63 -4.19
CA ILE A 236 10.47 -6.94 -4.72
C ILE A 236 11.89 -6.82 -5.25
N SER A 237 12.79 -7.73 -4.93
CA SER A 237 14.13 -7.86 -5.50
C SER A 237 14.52 -9.31 -5.73
#